data_fb2bce5bdf6a2516d2a636417b264440
#
_entry.id   fb2bce5bdf6a2516d2a636417b264440
#
_cell.length_a   1.000
_cell.length_b   1.000
_cell.length_c   1.000
_cell.angle_alpha   90.00
_cell.angle_beta   90.00
_cell.angle_gamma   90.00
#
_symmetry.space_group_name_H-M   'P 1'
#
loop_
_entity.id
_entity.type
_entity.pdbx_description
1 polymer ?
#
loop_
_entity_poly.entity_id
_entity_poly.type
_entity_poly.pdbx_seq_one_letter_code
_entity_poly.pdbx_strand_id
1 'polypeptide(L)'
;MVIEEKGLMAAMKDAYKGEGYKVAVEDSAGCQNVILHTSSWSVVVLKKELPRKVLAMIVEHVGEIPQPGQAWQVKKKEVQTEIFQMVAQAPQEYHSWEQPRNLIRKTNLVLGGCPLWQTATEGKVVKVQPDYEEILKWWDCTVRLVGDYVLMADDEISRAYIRCTIPKDPQERQMLEHLANVKWVSE
;
A
#
# COMPACT_ATOMS: atom_id res chain seq x y z
N MET A 1 7.46 7.83 -10.10
CA MET A 1 7.00 6.60 -9.37
C MET A 1 6.80 6.95 -7.91
N VAL A 2 5.60 6.73 -7.40
CA VAL A 2 5.24 7.05 -5.99
C VAL A 2 5.80 6.05 -4.98
N ILE A 3 6.44 4.98 -5.45
CA ILE A 3 6.93 3.87 -4.64
C ILE A 3 8.41 4.07 -4.31
N GLU A 4 8.75 3.88 -3.04
CA GLU A 4 10.14 3.82 -2.57
C GLU A 4 10.67 2.38 -2.67
N GLU A 5 11.70 2.16 -3.49
CA GLU A 5 12.25 0.82 -3.76
C GLU A 5 12.68 0.08 -2.49
N LYS A 6 13.39 0.77 -1.59
CA LYS A 6 13.90 0.14 -0.35
C LYS A 6 12.77 -0.27 0.58
N GLY A 7 11.78 0.60 0.76
CA GLY A 7 10.63 0.34 1.60
C GLY A 7 9.79 -0.82 1.06
N LEU A 8 9.52 -0.86 -0.26
CA LEU A 8 8.81 -1.97 -0.88
C LEU A 8 9.57 -3.29 -0.71
N MET A 9 10.88 -3.29 -0.92
CA MET A 9 11.70 -4.51 -0.73
C MET A 9 11.70 -5.00 0.73
N ALA A 10 11.71 -4.08 1.70
CA ALA A 10 11.62 -4.44 3.12
C ALA A 10 10.25 -5.08 3.43
N ALA A 11 9.16 -4.45 2.99
CA ALA A 11 7.81 -4.97 3.15
C ALA A 11 7.59 -6.34 2.46
N MET A 12 8.18 -6.55 1.27
CA MET A 12 8.15 -7.86 0.58
C MET A 12 8.92 -8.94 1.36
N LYS A 13 10.10 -8.62 1.92
CA LYS A 13 10.87 -9.57 2.74
C LYS A 13 10.13 -9.95 4.02
N ASP A 14 9.50 -8.99 4.66
CA ASP A 14 8.71 -9.23 5.86
C ASP A 14 7.49 -10.10 5.55
N ALA A 15 6.73 -9.75 4.51
CA ALA A 15 5.61 -10.55 4.05
C ALA A 15 6.04 -11.99 3.70
N TYR A 16 7.16 -12.16 2.97
CA TYR A 16 7.68 -13.49 2.61
C TYR A 16 7.98 -14.38 3.82
N LYS A 17 8.52 -13.80 4.90
CA LYS A 17 8.78 -14.51 6.16
C LYS A 17 7.50 -14.81 6.94
N GLY A 18 6.52 -13.94 6.83
CA GLY A 18 5.25 -13.99 7.54
C GLY A 18 4.15 -14.75 6.79
N GLU A 19 3.11 -14.04 6.39
CA GLU A 19 1.90 -14.61 5.75
C GLU A 19 2.03 -14.78 4.23
N GLY A 20 3.10 -14.26 3.64
CA GLY A 20 3.31 -14.24 2.22
C GLY A 20 2.77 -12.98 1.55
N TYR A 21 3.05 -12.86 0.27
CA TYR A 21 2.45 -11.84 -0.59
C TYR A 21 2.00 -12.48 -1.90
N LYS A 22 1.07 -11.83 -2.58
CA LYS A 22 0.59 -12.25 -3.89
C LYS A 22 1.26 -11.42 -4.97
N VAL A 23 1.60 -12.06 -6.08
CA VAL A 23 2.10 -11.41 -7.29
C VAL A 23 1.23 -11.80 -8.47
N ALA A 24 0.78 -10.80 -9.25
CA ALA A 24 0.01 -11.00 -10.46
C ALA A 24 0.53 -10.12 -11.58
N VAL A 25 0.31 -10.53 -12.81
CA VAL A 25 0.57 -9.68 -13.99
C VAL A 25 -0.73 -9.49 -14.77
N GLU A 26 -1.17 -8.25 -14.86
CA GLU A 26 -2.32 -7.83 -15.64
C GLU A 26 -1.86 -7.28 -16.99
N ASP A 27 -2.56 -7.65 -18.07
CA ASP A 27 -2.40 -7.03 -19.38
C ASP A 27 -3.66 -6.21 -19.69
N SER A 28 -3.51 -4.92 -19.80
CA SER A 28 -4.58 -4.00 -20.11
C SER A 28 -4.16 -3.09 -21.26
N ALA A 29 -4.81 -3.23 -22.40
CA ALA A 29 -4.58 -2.42 -23.60
C ALA A 29 -3.10 -2.37 -24.06
N GLY A 30 -2.39 -3.51 -23.95
CA GLY A 30 -0.98 -3.63 -24.32
C GLY A 30 0.01 -3.10 -23.27
N CYS A 31 -0.47 -2.69 -22.10
CA CYS A 31 0.34 -2.31 -20.96
C CYS A 31 0.28 -3.40 -19.90
N GLN A 32 1.44 -3.96 -19.55
CA GLN A 32 1.54 -4.95 -18.48
C GLN A 32 1.80 -4.27 -17.14
N ASN A 33 0.95 -4.58 -16.17
CA ASN A 33 1.11 -4.15 -14.78
C ASN A 33 1.52 -5.33 -13.91
N VAL A 34 2.48 -5.12 -13.02
CA VAL A 34 2.79 -6.05 -11.94
C VAL A 34 2.04 -5.59 -10.70
N ILE A 35 1.27 -6.48 -10.11
CA ILE A 35 0.52 -6.26 -8.88
C ILE A 35 1.19 -7.06 -7.77
N LEU A 36 1.61 -6.38 -6.72
CA LEU A 36 2.06 -6.99 -5.47
C LEU A 36 1.04 -6.68 -4.39
N HIS A 37 0.54 -7.70 -3.70
CA HIS A 37 -0.58 -7.54 -2.78
C HIS A 37 -0.43 -8.35 -1.50
N THR A 38 -0.80 -7.74 -0.38
CA THR A 38 -1.03 -8.35 0.93
C THR A 38 -2.33 -7.81 1.53
N SER A 39 -2.71 -8.28 2.71
CA SER A 39 -3.84 -7.70 3.45
C SER A 39 -3.59 -6.27 3.95
N SER A 40 -2.33 -5.83 4.03
CA SER A 40 -1.92 -4.55 4.62
C SER A 40 -1.49 -3.51 3.61
N TRP A 41 -1.01 -3.94 2.45
CA TRP A 41 -0.58 -3.04 1.39
C TRP A 41 -0.76 -3.68 0.01
N SER A 42 -0.88 -2.83 -0.99
CA SER A 42 -0.90 -3.24 -2.39
C SER A 42 -0.16 -2.23 -3.25
N VAL A 43 0.57 -2.73 -4.25
CA VAL A 43 1.33 -1.93 -5.19
C VAL A 43 1.05 -2.41 -6.59
N VAL A 44 0.77 -1.47 -7.50
CA VAL A 44 0.60 -1.71 -8.93
C VAL A 44 1.65 -0.88 -9.67
N VAL A 45 2.45 -1.51 -10.51
CA VAL A 45 3.51 -0.83 -11.26
C VAL A 45 3.52 -1.31 -12.70
N LEU A 46 3.70 -0.40 -13.65
CA LEU A 46 3.99 -0.79 -15.05
C LEU A 46 5.23 -1.70 -15.07
N LYS A 47 5.11 -2.88 -15.66
CA LYS A 47 6.17 -3.91 -15.65
C LYS A 47 7.52 -3.40 -16.17
N LYS A 48 7.51 -2.54 -17.19
CA LYS A 48 8.71 -1.93 -17.76
C LYS A 48 9.42 -0.95 -16.83
N GLU A 49 8.66 -0.39 -15.85
CA GLU A 49 9.14 0.59 -14.87
C GLU A 49 9.41 -0.05 -13.49
N LEU A 50 9.18 -1.37 -13.37
CA LEU A 50 9.43 -2.07 -12.12
C LEU A 50 10.93 -2.01 -11.76
N PRO A 51 11.30 -1.54 -10.56
CA PRO A 51 12.71 -1.47 -10.16
C PRO A 51 13.39 -2.82 -10.28
N ARG A 52 14.61 -2.85 -10.86
CA ARG A 52 15.35 -4.10 -11.13
C ARG A 52 15.56 -4.95 -9.89
N LYS A 53 15.76 -4.34 -8.71
CA LYS A 53 15.94 -5.09 -7.47
C LYS A 53 14.64 -5.71 -6.96
N VAL A 54 13.49 -5.03 -7.16
CA VAL A 54 12.17 -5.59 -6.86
C VAL A 54 11.90 -6.76 -7.79
N LEU A 55 12.18 -6.60 -9.08
CA LEU A 55 12.08 -7.68 -10.07
C LEU A 55 12.95 -8.89 -9.69
N ALA A 56 14.23 -8.65 -9.35
CA ALA A 56 15.14 -9.72 -8.92
C ALA A 56 14.62 -10.44 -7.67
N MET A 57 14.05 -9.72 -6.71
CA MET A 57 13.46 -10.31 -5.52
C MET A 57 12.22 -11.16 -5.83
N ILE A 58 11.36 -10.74 -6.76
CA ILE A 58 10.24 -11.56 -7.22
C ILE A 58 10.79 -12.87 -7.80
N VAL A 59 11.77 -12.80 -8.70
CA VAL A 59 12.38 -14.00 -9.30
C VAL A 59 13.06 -14.88 -8.25
N GLU A 60 13.75 -14.32 -7.27
CA GLU A 60 14.38 -15.07 -6.15
C GLU A 60 13.31 -15.82 -5.33
N HIS A 61 12.17 -15.20 -5.07
CA HIS A 61 11.12 -15.80 -4.24
C HIS A 61 10.24 -16.80 -5.02
N VAL A 62 10.02 -16.58 -6.30
CA VAL A 62 9.00 -17.27 -7.12
C VAL A 62 9.64 -18.18 -8.18
N GLY A 63 10.87 -17.89 -8.61
CA GLY A 63 11.55 -18.56 -9.71
C GLY A 63 11.41 -17.84 -11.06
N GLU A 64 10.26 -17.25 -11.32
CA GLU A 64 9.97 -16.49 -12.54
C GLU A 64 8.91 -15.41 -12.27
N ILE A 65 8.64 -14.56 -13.25
CA ILE A 65 7.52 -13.61 -13.17
C ILE A 65 6.27 -14.31 -13.74
N PRO A 66 5.09 -14.15 -13.09
CA PRO A 66 3.84 -14.66 -13.64
C PRO A 66 3.60 -14.15 -15.06
N GLN A 67 3.02 -15.00 -15.90
CA GLN A 67 2.55 -14.56 -17.21
C GLN A 67 1.30 -13.67 -17.07
N PRO A 68 0.97 -12.84 -18.06
CA PRO A 68 -0.27 -12.08 -18.04
C PRO A 68 -1.49 -12.96 -17.77
N GLY A 69 -2.34 -12.54 -16.83
CA GLY A 69 -3.50 -13.30 -16.39
C GLY A 69 -3.21 -14.41 -15.36
N GLN A 70 -1.98 -14.48 -14.87
CA GLN A 70 -1.62 -15.38 -13.77
C GLN A 70 -1.41 -14.63 -12.47
N ALA A 71 -1.70 -15.29 -11.35
CA ALA A 71 -1.43 -14.81 -10.02
C ALA A 71 -0.92 -15.95 -9.12
N TRP A 72 0.08 -15.64 -8.31
CA TRP A 72 0.70 -16.59 -7.38
C TRP A 72 0.81 -15.97 -5.99
N GLN A 73 0.61 -16.80 -4.98
CA GLN A 73 0.98 -16.49 -3.60
C GLN A 73 2.34 -17.08 -3.28
N VAL A 74 3.17 -16.30 -2.62
CA VAL A 74 4.54 -16.64 -2.28
C VAL A 74 4.74 -16.52 -0.78
N LYS A 75 5.21 -17.61 -0.15
CA LYS A 75 5.48 -17.66 1.27
C LYS A 75 6.58 -18.67 1.56
N LYS A 76 7.69 -18.25 2.21
CA LYS A 76 8.76 -19.15 2.70
C LYS A 76 9.17 -20.27 1.72
N LYS A 77 9.42 -19.92 0.47
CA LYS A 77 9.77 -20.84 -0.62
C LYS A 77 8.61 -21.70 -1.16
N GLU A 78 7.41 -21.52 -0.66
CA GLU A 78 6.22 -22.15 -1.25
C GLU A 78 5.59 -21.17 -2.23
N VAL A 79 5.27 -21.65 -3.42
CA VAL A 79 4.56 -20.89 -4.45
C VAL A 79 3.26 -21.63 -4.74
N GLN A 80 2.15 -20.92 -4.62
CA GLN A 80 0.80 -21.44 -4.87
C GLN A 80 0.11 -20.62 -5.94
N THR A 81 -0.61 -21.28 -6.83
CA THR A 81 -1.45 -20.60 -7.82
C THR A 81 -2.65 -19.93 -7.12
N GLU A 82 -2.93 -18.70 -7.48
CA GLU A 82 -4.06 -17.93 -6.99
C GLU A 82 -5.03 -17.60 -8.12
N ILE A 83 -6.25 -17.21 -7.78
CA ILE A 83 -7.22 -16.73 -8.76
C ILE A 83 -6.82 -15.31 -9.16
N PHE A 84 -6.37 -15.15 -10.41
CA PHE A 84 -5.88 -13.87 -10.93
C PHE A 84 -6.87 -12.71 -10.69
N GLN A 85 -8.14 -12.91 -11.01
CA GLN A 85 -9.16 -11.86 -10.84
C GLN A 85 -9.28 -11.38 -9.39
N MET A 86 -9.21 -12.29 -8.41
CA MET A 86 -9.25 -11.91 -7.00
C MET A 86 -8.03 -11.07 -6.59
N VAL A 87 -6.85 -11.43 -7.07
CA VAL A 87 -5.63 -10.66 -6.80
C VAL A 87 -5.67 -9.30 -7.50
N ALA A 88 -6.09 -9.25 -8.76
CA ALA A 88 -6.20 -8.01 -9.53
C ALA A 88 -7.29 -7.06 -8.99
N GLN A 89 -8.37 -7.60 -8.40
CA GLN A 89 -9.43 -6.82 -7.79
C GLN A 89 -9.08 -6.28 -6.40
N ALA A 90 -8.16 -6.95 -5.68
CA ALA A 90 -7.80 -6.53 -4.33
C ALA A 90 -7.37 -5.05 -4.20
N PRO A 91 -6.56 -4.47 -5.13
CA PRO A 91 -6.31 -3.05 -5.14
C PRO A 91 -7.55 -2.19 -5.37
N GLN A 92 -8.54 -2.70 -6.12
CA GLN A 92 -9.79 -1.99 -6.39
C GLN A 92 -10.70 -1.94 -5.16
N GLU A 93 -10.64 -2.97 -4.30
CA GLU A 93 -11.34 -2.96 -3.01
C GLU A 93 -10.82 -1.84 -2.09
N TYR A 94 -9.53 -1.50 -2.18
CA TYR A 94 -8.96 -0.35 -1.47
C TYR A 94 -9.37 0.98 -2.08
N HIS A 95 -9.87 0.96 -3.30
CA HIS A 95 -10.16 2.13 -4.10
C HIS A 95 -11.57 2.05 -4.70
N SER A 96 -12.60 2.20 -3.88
CA SER A 96 -13.94 2.45 -4.39
C SER A 96 -14.02 3.86 -5.00
N TRP A 97 -14.49 3.96 -6.24
CA TRP A 97 -14.71 5.24 -6.91
C TRP A 97 -15.76 6.10 -6.19
N GLU A 98 -16.62 5.47 -5.42
CA GLU A 98 -17.69 6.12 -4.64
C GLU A 98 -17.20 6.67 -3.29
N GLN A 99 -16.00 6.27 -2.83
CA GLN A 99 -15.48 6.74 -1.55
C GLN A 99 -14.82 8.12 -1.70
N PRO A 100 -15.02 9.02 -0.72
CA PRO A 100 -14.35 10.30 -0.70
C PRO A 100 -12.83 10.11 -0.64
N ARG A 101 -12.12 10.97 -1.36
CA ARG A 101 -10.65 10.99 -1.43
C ARG A 101 -10.16 12.29 -0.84
N ASN A 102 -9.75 12.24 0.41
CA ASN A 102 -9.29 13.42 1.11
C ASN A 102 -7.77 13.53 1.07
N LEU A 103 -7.27 14.70 0.74
CA LEU A 103 -5.84 14.99 0.87
C LEU A 103 -5.43 14.77 2.32
N ILE A 104 -4.38 13.98 2.52
CA ILE A 104 -3.86 13.65 3.84
C ILE A 104 -2.35 13.89 3.89
N ARG A 105 -1.86 14.34 5.02
CA ARG A 105 -0.43 14.62 5.23
C ARG A 105 0.05 13.99 6.53
N LYS A 106 1.31 13.61 6.53
CA LYS A 106 2.00 13.16 7.73
C LYS A 106 2.13 14.30 8.73
N THR A 107 1.83 14.01 9.98
CA THR A 107 2.06 14.92 11.11
C THR A 107 3.41 14.61 11.76
N ASN A 108 3.83 15.43 12.71
CA ASN A 108 4.99 15.15 13.58
C ASN A 108 4.62 14.28 14.81
N LEU A 109 3.40 13.79 14.88
CA LEU A 109 2.91 13.01 16.01
C LEU A 109 3.08 11.52 15.78
N VAL A 110 3.35 10.80 16.87
CA VAL A 110 3.47 9.33 16.92
C VAL A 110 2.62 8.81 18.06
N LEU A 111 1.82 7.79 17.82
CA LEU A 111 1.00 7.11 18.80
C LEU A 111 1.26 5.60 18.77
N GLY A 112 1.74 5.05 19.89
CA GLY A 112 2.07 3.63 19.96
C GLY A 112 3.13 3.17 18.95
N GLY A 113 4.11 4.04 18.65
CA GLY A 113 5.16 3.77 17.66
C GLY A 113 4.74 3.99 16.19
N CYS A 114 3.48 4.32 15.95
CA CYS A 114 2.97 4.55 14.59
C CYS A 114 2.85 6.05 14.30
N PRO A 115 3.35 6.54 13.16
CA PRO A 115 3.12 7.90 12.71
C PRO A 115 1.64 8.17 12.48
N LEU A 116 1.23 9.39 12.79
CA LEU A 116 -0.13 9.87 12.57
C LEU A 116 -0.19 10.71 11.30
N TRP A 117 -1.26 10.52 10.55
CA TRP A 117 -1.58 11.26 9.35
C TRP A 117 -2.92 11.96 9.53
N GLN A 118 -3.02 13.21 9.08
CA GLN A 118 -4.23 14.03 9.23
C GLN A 118 -4.72 14.53 7.88
N THR A 119 -6.04 14.47 7.66
CA THR A 119 -6.68 15.07 6.48
C THR A 119 -6.70 16.59 6.59
N ALA A 120 -6.53 17.25 5.44
CA ALA A 120 -6.49 18.73 5.40
C ALA A 120 -7.86 19.37 5.71
N THR A 121 -8.96 18.70 5.34
CA THR A 121 -10.31 19.30 5.36
C THR A 121 -11.27 18.69 6.37
N GLU A 122 -11.18 17.39 6.64
CA GLU A 122 -12.17 16.69 7.47
C GLU A 122 -11.72 16.44 8.91
N GLY A 123 -10.49 16.83 9.25
CA GLY A 123 -9.96 16.63 10.59
C GLY A 123 -9.77 15.17 11.00
N LYS A 124 -9.83 14.21 10.08
CA LYS A 124 -9.55 12.80 10.40
C LYS A 124 -8.08 12.59 10.67
N VAL A 125 -7.79 11.76 11.67
CA VAL A 125 -6.44 11.30 11.98
C VAL A 125 -6.40 9.77 11.91
N VAL A 126 -5.42 9.25 11.20
CA VAL A 126 -5.21 7.81 11.05
C VAL A 126 -3.80 7.41 11.46
N LYS A 127 -3.64 6.16 11.91
CA LYS A 127 -2.35 5.55 12.23
C LYS A 127 -1.86 4.72 11.05
N VAL A 128 -0.58 4.82 10.75
CA VAL A 128 0.06 4.01 9.72
C VAL A 128 1.20 3.21 10.34
N GLN A 129 1.34 1.94 9.97
CA GLN A 129 2.51 1.16 10.38
C GLN A 129 3.76 1.73 9.71
N PRO A 130 4.86 1.98 10.46
CA PRO A 130 6.07 2.59 9.92
C PRO A 130 6.63 1.84 8.72
N ASP A 131 6.68 0.51 8.81
CA ASP A 131 7.25 -0.36 7.77
C ASP A 131 6.47 -0.26 6.43
N TYR A 132 5.16 0.00 6.50
CA TYR A 132 4.33 0.16 5.30
C TYR A 132 4.33 1.60 4.78
N GLU A 133 4.48 2.59 5.68
CA GLU A 133 4.65 3.99 5.28
C GLU A 133 5.87 4.17 4.35
N GLU A 134 6.96 3.43 4.64
CA GLU A 134 8.20 3.47 3.86
C GLU A 134 8.04 2.97 2.42
N ILE A 135 6.93 2.30 2.07
CA ILE A 135 6.62 1.93 0.68
C ILE A 135 6.37 3.18 -0.17
N LEU A 136 5.88 4.27 0.44
CA LEU A 136 5.52 5.51 -0.25
C LEU A 136 6.66 6.53 -0.25
N LYS A 137 6.86 7.19 -1.36
CA LYS A 137 7.62 8.46 -1.44
C LYS A 137 6.75 9.63 -1.01
N TRP A 138 6.24 9.59 0.23
CA TRP A 138 5.26 10.54 0.74
C TRP A 138 5.74 12.00 0.70
N TRP A 139 7.03 12.23 0.68
CA TRP A 139 7.64 13.58 0.55
C TRP A 139 7.67 14.11 -0.89
N ASP A 140 7.42 13.25 -1.88
CA ASP A 140 7.53 13.54 -3.33
C ASP A 140 6.24 13.18 -4.09
N CYS A 141 5.17 12.88 -3.38
CA CYS A 141 3.89 12.54 -3.99
C CYS A 141 2.70 13.06 -3.19
N THR A 142 1.56 13.17 -3.88
CA THR A 142 0.29 13.48 -3.23
C THR A 142 -0.30 12.20 -2.66
N VAL A 143 -0.49 12.19 -1.33
CA VAL A 143 -1.17 11.09 -0.64
C VAL A 143 -2.61 11.48 -0.32
N ARG A 144 -3.52 10.55 -0.54
CA ARG A 144 -4.95 10.70 -0.25
C ARG A 144 -5.42 9.62 0.72
N LEU A 145 -6.34 9.96 1.59
CA LEU A 145 -7.12 8.99 2.36
C LEU A 145 -8.33 8.59 1.53
N VAL A 146 -8.46 7.32 1.24
CA VAL A 146 -9.61 6.72 0.56
C VAL A 146 -10.48 6.05 1.62
N GLY A 147 -11.74 6.47 1.70
CA GLY A 147 -12.61 6.07 2.79
C GLY A 147 -12.01 6.45 4.14
N ASP A 148 -12.05 5.52 5.09
CA ASP A 148 -11.63 5.79 6.46
C ASP A 148 -10.22 5.27 6.79
N TYR A 149 -9.67 4.34 6.01
CA TYR A 149 -8.51 3.56 6.46
C TYR A 149 -7.52 3.16 5.37
N VAL A 150 -7.51 3.81 4.22
CA VAL A 150 -6.55 3.48 3.17
C VAL A 150 -5.83 4.73 2.67
N LEU A 151 -4.51 4.79 2.85
CA LEU A 151 -3.68 5.75 2.14
C LEU A 151 -3.49 5.28 0.70
N MET A 152 -3.63 6.20 -0.22
CA MET A 152 -3.37 5.98 -1.64
C MET A 152 -2.46 7.07 -2.18
N ALA A 153 -1.46 6.64 -2.96
CA ALA A 153 -0.67 7.52 -3.81
C ALA A 153 -0.61 6.90 -5.21
N ASP A 154 -0.72 7.74 -6.24
CA ASP A 154 -0.67 7.31 -7.64
C ASP A 154 0.03 8.34 -8.53
N ASP A 155 0.63 7.82 -9.59
CA ASP A 155 1.13 8.55 -10.75
C ASP A 155 0.86 7.74 -12.03
N GLU A 156 1.41 8.17 -13.16
CA GLU A 156 1.19 7.53 -14.47
C GLU A 156 1.75 6.10 -14.56
N ILE A 157 2.73 5.75 -13.73
CA ILE A 157 3.48 4.49 -13.82
C ILE A 157 3.29 3.56 -12.63
N SER A 158 2.75 4.08 -11.52
CA SER A 158 2.64 3.31 -10.28
C SER A 158 1.49 3.79 -9.42
N ARG A 159 0.97 2.85 -8.61
CA ARG A 159 -0.04 3.12 -7.59
C ARG A 159 0.25 2.29 -6.35
N ALA A 160 0.11 2.89 -5.20
CA ALA A 160 0.29 2.20 -3.93
C ALA A 160 -0.89 2.47 -2.99
N TYR A 161 -1.26 1.46 -2.24
CA TYR A 161 -2.31 1.46 -1.23
C TYR A 161 -1.74 0.93 0.07
N ILE A 162 -1.91 1.68 1.15
CA ILE A 162 -1.47 1.28 2.49
C ILE A 162 -2.69 1.29 3.41
N ARG A 163 -2.99 0.17 4.01
CA ARG A 163 -4.06 0.08 5.00
C ARG A 163 -3.61 0.71 6.31
N CYS A 164 -4.37 1.67 6.80
CA CYS A 164 -4.16 2.26 8.10
C CYS A 164 -4.54 1.29 9.23
N THR A 165 -3.92 1.45 10.38
CA THR A 165 -4.27 0.67 11.57
C THR A 165 -5.60 1.16 12.13
N ILE A 166 -6.57 0.26 12.25
CA ILE A 166 -7.84 0.53 12.91
C ILE A 166 -7.64 0.40 14.41
N PRO A 167 -7.88 1.44 15.21
CA PRO A 167 -7.74 1.36 16.66
C PRO A 167 -8.78 0.38 17.22
N LYS A 168 -8.30 -0.64 17.95
CA LYS A 168 -9.15 -1.64 18.63
C LYS A 168 -9.58 -1.15 20.01
N ASP A 169 -8.73 -0.37 20.66
CA ASP A 169 -8.97 0.21 21.97
C ASP A 169 -9.90 1.44 21.86
N PRO A 170 -11.01 1.49 22.61
CA PRO A 170 -11.88 2.66 22.66
C PRO A 170 -11.19 3.95 23.11
N GLN A 171 -10.23 3.88 24.04
CA GLN A 171 -9.46 5.04 24.49
C GLN A 171 -8.57 5.59 23.38
N GLU A 172 -7.92 4.71 22.61
CA GLU A 172 -7.13 5.11 21.46
C GLU A 172 -8.01 5.76 20.37
N ARG A 173 -9.19 5.22 20.12
CA ARG A 173 -10.15 5.82 19.18
C ARG A 173 -10.56 7.23 19.61
N GLN A 174 -10.93 7.39 20.87
CA GLN A 174 -11.30 8.69 21.44
C GLN A 174 -10.14 9.70 21.36
N MET A 175 -8.90 9.24 21.57
CA MET A 175 -7.71 10.08 21.41
C MET A 175 -7.53 10.55 19.98
N LEU A 176 -7.67 9.68 18.99
CA LEU A 176 -7.57 10.04 17.57
C LEU A 176 -8.68 11.03 17.17
N GLU A 177 -9.91 10.85 17.66
CA GLU A 177 -11.03 11.78 17.46
C GLU A 177 -10.72 13.16 18.08
N HIS A 178 -10.12 13.18 19.27
CA HIS A 178 -9.70 14.43 19.89
C HIS A 178 -8.61 15.14 19.09
N LEU A 179 -7.58 14.40 18.66
CA LEU A 179 -6.50 14.92 17.83
C LEU A 179 -6.99 15.42 16.47
N ALA A 180 -8.06 14.83 15.92
CA ALA A 180 -8.66 15.27 14.67
C ALA A 180 -9.19 16.70 14.71
N ASN A 181 -9.56 17.21 15.90
CA ASN A 181 -10.04 18.58 16.08
C ASN A 181 -8.91 19.62 16.19
N VAL A 182 -7.66 19.18 16.24
CA VAL A 182 -6.49 20.04 16.33
C VAL A 182 -5.76 20.01 14.98
N LYS A 183 -5.44 21.17 14.43
CA LYS A 183 -4.72 21.27 13.15
C LYS A 183 -3.22 21.06 13.37
N TRP A 184 -2.71 19.90 12.94
CA TRP A 184 -1.29 19.50 13.08
C TRP A 184 -0.48 19.65 11.79
N VAL A 185 -1.14 19.87 10.67
CA VAL A 185 -0.51 20.08 9.36
C VAL A 185 -0.69 21.55 8.95
N SER A 186 0.41 22.17 8.56
CA SER A 186 0.35 23.47 7.86
C SER A 186 -0.21 23.29 6.45
N GLU A 187 -0.99 24.24 6.02
CA GLU A 187 -1.49 24.31 4.63
C GLU A 187 -0.35 24.41 3.62
#